data_1f47a483970d936cab5d45340c4a4f7b
#
_entry.id   1f47a483970d936cab5d45340c4a4f7b
#
_cell.length_a   1.000
_cell.length_b   1.000
_cell.length_c   1.000
_cell.angle_alpha   90.00
_cell.angle_beta   90.00
_cell.angle_gamma   90.00
#
_symmetry.space_group_name_H-M   'P 1'
#
loop_
_entity.id
_entity.type
_entity.pdbx_description
1 polymer ?
#
loop_
_entity_poly.entity_id
_entity_poly.type
_entity_poly.pdbx_seq_one_letter_code
_entity_poly.pdbx_strand_id
1 'polypeptide(L)'
;MIQKILEILHECCVDVYSICETGRETAELFFIKKNLDMRRKTKTDDIVVTVYRDFVINGENYRGNASFNVSPSTSDKELKAKCKKAYMAAKFVPNKFYDLAPAKKAECFEVESGLNGIGIEQAASKFVNAVYKEDTDENAFINSAEFFAVRDKVRIVNSNGVDVSYIKNNVNGEFVVQCKNPQDVETHQSFSYDDLNTKEISELVRNTLKLTKDRAKAVEAPKAGKYDIVLSGKYVDTVLGYYKDRANGAYVYQQYSDYETGKEIGADINVEYVPTVPYSSEGVWMKNLVCIENGKLKNMHANCRYAYYLGMKPTGVYSKISVQPGDMSFDDMKAHKGLYVVNFSDFQMDSLSGFFGGEIRLAYYNDGEKIVPVTGGSVNGTIIDAQKDFEFSKETQETSTFAGPKAILFKDISVAGK
;
A
#
# COMPACT_ATOMS: atom_id res chain seq x y z
N MET A 1 27.91 -10.71 -6.90
CA MET A 1 28.09 -9.22 -6.81
C MET A 1 28.33 -8.76 -5.38
N ILE A 2 27.56 -9.20 -4.38
CA ILE A 2 27.72 -8.77 -2.96
C ILE A 2 29.15 -8.96 -2.45
N GLN A 3 29.79 -10.12 -2.67
CA GLN A 3 31.16 -10.34 -2.22
C GLN A 3 32.15 -9.28 -2.73
N LYS A 4 32.07 -8.92 -4.01
CA LYS A 4 32.85 -7.84 -4.62
C LYS A 4 32.56 -6.47 -3.98
N ILE A 5 31.30 -6.19 -3.65
CA ILE A 5 30.95 -4.94 -2.95
C ILE A 5 31.58 -4.92 -1.55
N LEU A 6 31.51 -6.03 -0.81
CA LEU A 6 32.12 -6.15 0.52
C LEU A 6 33.63 -5.91 0.49
N GLU A 7 34.34 -6.46 -0.49
CA GLU A 7 35.80 -6.23 -0.69
C GLU A 7 36.09 -4.75 -0.93
N ILE A 8 35.32 -4.08 -1.80
CA ILE A 8 35.47 -2.64 -2.09
C ILE A 8 35.12 -1.76 -0.87
N LEU A 9 34.10 -2.11 -0.11
CA LEU A 9 33.78 -1.39 1.14
C LEU A 9 34.95 -1.48 2.13
N HIS A 10 35.51 -2.67 2.31
CA HIS A 10 36.69 -2.89 3.15
C HIS A 10 37.93 -2.07 2.65
N GLU A 11 38.22 -2.10 1.34
CA GLU A 11 39.30 -1.30 0.75
C GLU A 11 39.07 0.22 0.90
N CYS A 12 37.80 0.68 0.99
CA CYS A 12 37.46 2.08 1.22
C CYS A 12 37.38 2.44 2.70
N CYS A 13 37.73 1.52 3.63
CA CYS A 13 37.62 1.70 5.08
C CYS A 13 36.20 2.08 5.52
N VAL A 14 35.18 1.42 4.93
CA VAL A 14 33.79 1.57 5.31
C VAL A 14 33.39 0.41 6.21
N ASP A 15 33.30 0.67 7.52
CA ASP A 15 33.02 -0.36 8.52
C ASP A 15 31.52 -0.57 8.73
N VAL A 16 30.69 0.46 8.48
CA VAL A 16 29.24 0.41 8.71
C VAL A 16 28.50 0.59 7.38
N TYR A 17 27.74 -0.43 7.00
CA TYR A 17 27.02 -0.46 5.71
C TYR A 17 25.77 -1.31 5.77
N SER A 18 24.88 -1.11 4.79
CA SER A 18 23.82 -2.04 4.42
C SER A 18 23.75 -2.20 2.89
N ILE A 19 23.36 -3.38 2.45
CA ILE A 19 23.21 -3.73 1.03
C ILE A 19 21.84 -4.36 0.87
N CYS A 20 21.06 -3.85 -0.06
CA CYS A 20 19.80 -4.46 -0.50
C CYS A 20 19.93 -4.83 -1.97
N GLU A 21 19.84 -6.11 -2.28
CA GLU A 21 19.86 -6.65 -3.64
C GLU A 21 18.45 -7.14 -3.98
N THR A 22 17.87 -6.63 -5.08
CA THR A 22 16.57 -7.03 -5.58
C THR A 22 16.70 -7.53 -7.00
N GLY A 23 16.58 -8.84 -7.19
CA GLY A 23 16.40 -9.46 -8.50
C GLY A 23 14.91 -9.50 -8.82
N ARG A 24 14.49 -8.81 -9.88
CA ARG A 24 13.09 -8.73 -10.30
C ARG A 24 12.90 -9.34 -11.68
N GLU A 25 11.95 -10.26 -11.80
CA GLU A 25 11.45 -10.77 -13.08
C GLU A 25 10.00 -10.29 -13.26
N THR A 26 9.69 -9.72 -14.43
CA THR A 26 8.34 -9.21 -14.73
C THR A 26 7.87 -9.71 -16.08
N ALA A 27 6.63 -10.21 -16.15
CA ALA A 27 5.89 -10.44 -17.39
C ALA A 27 4.80 -9.38 -17.50
N GLU A 28 4.78 -8.64 -18.60
CA GLU A 28 3.92 -7.49 -18.82
C GLU A 28 3.07 -7.73 -20.08
N LEU A 29 1.76 -7.53 -19.95
CA LEU A 29 0.78 -7.70 -21.01
C LEU A 29 -0.10 -6.46 -21.10
N PHE A 30 -0.19 -5.86 -22.28
CA PHE A 30 -0.97 -4.66 -22.57
C PHE A 30 -2.04 -4.98 -23.58
N PHE A 31 -3.27 -4.56 -23.30
CA PHE A 31 -4.43 -4.84 -24.15
C PHE A 31 -5.17 -3.58 -24.56
N ILE A 32 -5.57 -3.51 -25.81
CA ILE A 32 -6.58 -2.57 -26.32
C ILE A 32 -7.82 -3.39 -26.65
N LYS A 33 -8.88 -3.20 -25.87
CA LYS A 33 -10.04 -4.09 -25.84
C LYS A 33 -9.55 -5.53 -25.56
N LYS A 34 -9.97 -6.49 -26.40
CA LYS A 34 -9.56 -7.91 -26.30
C LYS A 34 -8.29 -8.26 -27.07
N ASN A 35 -7.67 -7.28 -27.74
CA ASN A 35 -6.49 -7.52 -28.55
C ASN A 35 -5.22 -7.26 -27.74
N LEU A 36 -4.33 -8.25 -27.69
CA LEU A 36 -3.00 -8.08 -27.13
C LEU A 36 -2.21 -7.11 -28.02
N ASP A 37 -1.90 -5.93 -27.49
CA ASP A 37 -1.14 -4.89 -28.17
C ASP A 37 0.36 -5.09 -27.99
N MET A 38 0.79 -5.30 -26.75
CA MET A 38 2.21 -5.50 -26.43
C MET A 38 2.39 -6.55 -25.34
N ARG A 39 3.46 -7.33 -25.44
CA ARG A 39 3.98 -8.10 -24.31
C ARG A 39 5.47 -7.85 -24.14
N ARG A 40 5.90 -7.81 -22.90
CA ARG A 40 7.30 -7.64 -22.55
C ARG A 40 7.68 -8.54 -21.38
N LYS A 41 8.90 -9.04 -21.38
CA LYS A 41 9.50 -9.71 -20.23
C LYS A 41 10.76 -8.96 -19.86
N THR A 42 10.90 -8.64 -18.59
CA THR A 42 12.08 -7.95 -18.06
C THR A 42 12.71 -8.76 -16.95
N LYS A 43 14.04 -8.62 -16.83
CA LYS A 43 14.79 -9.10 -15.68
C LYS A 43 15.79 -8.03 -15.30
N THR A 44 15.71 -7.58 -14.06
CA THR A 44 16.60 -6.56 -13.50
C THR A 44 17.22 -7.05 -12.20
N ASP A 45 18.45 -6.61 -11.95
CA ASP A 45 19.14 -6.80 -10.69
C ASP A 45 19.57 -5.43 -10.16
N ASP A 46 18.84 -4.93 -9.18
CA ASP A 46 19.08 -3.64 -8.55
C ASP A 46 19.76 -3.84 -7.20
N ILE A 47 20.92 -3.22 -7.02
CA ILE A 47 21.66 -3.29 -5.77
C ILE A 47 21.83 -1.88 -5.23
N VAL A 48 21.30 -1.64 -4.04
CA VAL A 48 21.47 -0.39 -3.30
C VAL A 48 22.44 -0.62 -2.16
N VAL A 49 23.54 0.13 -2.14
CA VAL A 49 24.52 0.12 -1.07
C VAL A 49 24.37 1.42 -0.28
N THR A 50 24.13 1.31 1.01
CA THR A 50 24.12 2.44 1.95
C THR A 50 25.35 2.35 2.83
N VAL A 51 26.15 3.39 2.84
CA VAL A 51 27.31 3.53 3.72
C VAL A 51 26.98 4.50 4.86
N TYR A 52 27.45 4.19 6.04
CA TYR A 52 27.26 5.01 7.23
C TYR A 52 28.60 5.54 7.72
N ARG A 53 28.56 6.73 8.28
CA ARG A 53 29.71 7.37 8.87
C ARG A 53 29.37 7.97 10.22
N ASP A 54 30.09 7.50 11.25
CA ASP A 54 29.93 8.02 12.60
C ASP A 54 30.86 9.22 12.80
N PHE A 55 30.37 10.26 13.48
CA PHE A 55 31.14 11.45 13.81
C PHE A 55 30.50 12.17 15.01
N VAL A 56 31.28 13.08 15.61
CA VAL A 56 30.87 13.87 16.79
C VAL A 56 30.73 15.34 16.41
N ILE A 57 29.61 15.97 16.81
CA ILE A 57 29.39 17.41 16.71
C ILE A 57 29.03 17.92 18.12
N ASN A 58 29.78 18.86 18.65
CA ASN A 58 29.53 19.46 19.98
C ASN A 58 29.37 18.43 21.12
N GLY A 59 30.11 17.30 21.05
CA GLY A 59 30.04 16.25 22.05
C GLY A 59 28.91 15.21 21.86
N GLU A 60 28.05 15.38 20.89
CA GLU A 60 26.97 14.43 20.57
C GLU A 60 27.38 13.52 19.39
N ASN A 61 26.98 12.26 19.46
CA ASN A 61 27.24 11.25 18.43
C ASN A 61 26.20 11.33 17.30
N TYR A 62 26.70 11.28 16.07
CA TYR A 62 25.90 11.28 14.86
C TYR A 62 26.29 10.10 13.96
N ARG A 63 25.33 9.61 13.19
CA ARG A 63 25.50 8.60 12.13
C ARG A 63 24.91 9.12 10.83
N GLY A 64 25.75 9.70 9.98
CA GLY A 64 25.34 10.10 8.65
C GLY A 64 25.28 8.91 7.70
N ASN A 65 24.48 9.01 6.65
CA ASN A 65 24.39 7.96 5.64
C ASN A 65 24.27 8.54 4.23
N ALA A 66 24.74 7.77 3.25
CA ALA A 66 24.50 8.03 1.85
C ALA A 66 24.42 6.71 1.08
N SER A 67 23.59 6.68 0.05
CA SER A 67 23.37 5.47 -0.75
C SER A 67 23.82 5.67 -2.19
N PHE A 68 24.16 4.57 -2.86
CA PHE A 68 24.44 4.54 -4.29
C PHE A 68 23.98 3.21 -4.89
N ASN A 69 23.60 3.27 -6.17
CA ASN A 69 23.18 2.09 -6.92
C ASN A 69 24.37 1.43 -7.64
N VAL A 70 24.35 0.10 -7.64
CA VAL A 70 25.30 -0.75 -8.33
C VAL A 70 24.57 -1.62 -9.33
N SER A 71 25.02 -1.64 -10.58
CA SER A 71 24.55 -2.58 -11.60
C SER A 71 25.53 -3.75 -11.76
N PRO A 72 25.09 -4.90 -12.29
CA PRO A 72 25.99 -6.03 -12.58
C PRO A 72 27.19 -5.67 -13.48
N SER A 73 27.06 -4.63 -14.30
CA SER A 73 28.10 -4.14 -15.21
C SER A 73 29.06 -3.12 -14.59
N THR A 74 28.82 -2.70 -13.32
CA THR A 74 29.67 -1.70 -12.65
C THR A 74 31.10 -2.22 -12.47
N SER A 75 32.08 -1.48 -13.01
CA SER A 75 33.49 -1.81 -12.86
C SER A 75 34.00 -1.56 -11.44
N ASP A 76 35.09 -2.23 -11.02
CA ASP A 76 35.69 -2.05 -9.69
C ASP A 76 36.11 -0.60 -9.46
N LYS A 77 36.70 0.03 -10.48
CA LYS A 77 37.09 1.45 -10.43
C LYS A 77 35.92 2.37 -10.17
N GLU A 78 34.80 2.14 -10.87
CA GLU A 78 33.57 2.91 -10.70
C GLU A 78 32.92 2.66 -9.34
N LEU A 79 32.82 1.38 -8.92
CA LEU A 79 32.30 0.99 -7.62
C LEU A 79 33.08 1.65 -6.48
N LYS A 80 34.43 1.63 -6.57
CA LYS A 80 35.33 2.28 -5.59
C LYS A 80 35.11 3.81 -5.57
N ALA A 81 34.90 4.44 -6.74
CA ALA A 81 34.64 5.87 -6.83
C ALA A 81 33.28 6.23 -6.21
N LYS A 82 32.21 5.46 -6.49
CA LYS A 82 30.88 5.62 -5.89
C LYS A 82 30.93 5.45 -4.38
N CYS A 83 31.64 4.42 -3.89
CA CYS A 83 31.80 4.16 -2.46
C CYS A 83 32.46 5.34 -1.73
N LYS A 84 33.61 5.82 -2.22
CA LYS A 84 34.30 6.97 -1.64
C LYS A 84 33.46 8.24 -1.63
N LYS A 85 32.75 8.52 -2.74
CA LYS A 85 31.87 9.68 -2.86
C LYS A 85 30.72 9.60 -1.84
N ALA A 86 30.07 8.45 -1.72
CA ALA A 86 28.99 8.24 -0.76
C ALA A 86 29.48 8.34 0.68
N TYR A 87 30.62 7.73 1.01
CA TYR A 87 31.20 7.81 2.36
C TYR A 87 31.59 9.23 2.76
N MET A 88 32.05 10.03 1.79
CA MET A 88 32.28 11.46 2.04
C MET A 88 30.96 12.22 2.22
N ALA A 89 29.95 11.95 1.37
CA ALA A 89 28.64 12.61 1.45
C ALA A 89 27.93 12.30 2.79
N ALA A 90 28.07 11.11 3.33
CA ALA A 90 27.48 10.70 4.60
C ALA A 90 27.88 11.64 5.77
N LYS A 91 29.06 12.26 5.73
CA LYS A 91 29.49 13.23 6.76
C LYS A 91 28.60 14.49 6.83
N PHE A 92 27.89 14.82 5.77
CA PHE A 92 27.05 16.01 5.69
C PHE A 92 25.59 15.75 6.04
N VAL A 93 25.25 14.54 6.49
CA VAL A 93 23.90 14.15 6.91
C VAL A 93 23.88 13.86 8.41
N PRO A 94 23.68 14.85 9.28
CA PRO A 94 23.83 14.71 10.73
C PRO A 94 22.58 14.09 11.38
N ASN A 95 22.31 12.82 11.10
CA ASN A 95 21.33 12.08 11.89
C ASN A 95 21.93 11.80 13.27
N LYS A 96 21.18 11.98 14.35
CA LYS A 96 21.58 11.47 15.68
C LYS A 96 21.94 9.99 15.54
N PHE A 97 22.85 9.52 16.37
CA PHE A 97 23.29 8.12 16.35
C PHE A 97 22.11 7.16 16.53
N TYR A 98 22.16 6.02 15.85
CA TYR A 98 21.22 4.91 16.00
C TYR A 98 21.91 3.60 15.58
N ASP A 99 21.43 2.48 16.10
CA ASP A 99 21.93 1.16 15.73
C ASP A 99 21.23 0.62 14.48
N LEU A 100 21.99 -0.11 13.66
CA LEU A 100 21.44 -0.91 12.58
C LEU A 100 20.79 -2.18 13.14
N ALA A 101 19.98 -2.86 12.32
CA ALA A 101 19.36 -4.13 12.69
C ALA A 101 20.42 -5.12 13.20
N PRO A 102 20.13 -5.85 14.31
CA PRO A 102 21.06 -6.80 14.91
C PRO A 102 21.26 -8.02 13.99
N ALA A 103 22.37 -8.74 14.24
CA ALA A 103 22.75 -9.92 13.48
C ALA A 103 21.58 -10.91 13.31
N LYS A 104 21.34 -11.32 12.08
CA LYS A 104 20.35 -12.33 11.71
C LYS A 104 20.78 -13.02 10.43
N LYS A 105 20.97 -14.33 10.48
CA LYS A 105 21.20 -15.14 9.28
C LYS A 105 20.06 -16.15 9.16
N ALA A 106 19.53 -16.30 7.96
CA ALA A 106 18.49 -17.27 7.67
C ALA A 106 18.57 -17.72 6.21
N GLU A 107 18.10 -18.93 5.95
CA GLU A 107 17.88 -19.39 4.59
C GLU A 107 16.87 -18.51 3.87
N CYS A 108 16.85 -18.60 2.52
CA CYS A 108 15.91 -17.83 1.71
C CYS A 108 14.50 -18.29 2.01
N PHE A 109 13.66 -17.35 2.45
CA PHE A 109 12.25 -17.60 2.74
C PHE A 109 11.41 -17.33 1.48
N GLU A 110 10.61 -18.29 1.04
CA GLU A 110 9.62 -18.05 -0.01
C GLU A 110 8.28 -17.71 0.64
N VAL A 111 7.78 -16.50 0.38
CA VAL A 111 6.47 -16.05 0.90
C VAL A 111 5.39 -16.95 0.35
N GLU A 112 4.55 -17.51 1.23
CA GLU A 112 3.50 -18.43 0.84
C GLU A 112 2.48 -17.73 -0.08
N SER A 113 2.17 -18.38 -1.21
CA SER A 113 1.28 -17.84 -2.23
C SER A 113 0.88 -18.95 -3.21
N GLY A 114 -0.35 -18.92 -3.69
CA GLY A 114 -0.79 -19.76 -4.82
C GLY A 114 -0.12 -19.44 -6.15
N LEU A 115 0.69 -18.37 -6.22
CA LEU A 115 1.55 -18.04 -7.36
C LEU A 115 2.88 -18.82 -7.33
N ASN A 116 3.23 -19.47 -6.21
CA ASN A 116 4.48 -20.24 -6.10
C ASN A 116 4.45 -21.45 -7.04
N GLY A 117 5.58 -21.68 -7.71
CA GLY A 117 5.69 -22.77 -8.70
C GLY A 117 5.01 -22.48 -10.04
N ILE A 118 4.32 -21.35 -10.19
CA ILE A 118 3.73 -20.91 -11.47
C ILE A 118 4.70 -19.94 -12.14
N GLY A 119 4.97 -20.14 -13.46
CA GLY A 119 5.74 -19.18 -14.24
C GLY A 119 5.03 -17.83 -14.33
N ILE A 120 5.79 -16.72 -14.32
CA ILE A 120 5.20 -15.36 -14.32
C ILE A 120 4.31 -15.10 -15.53
N GLU A 121 4.66 -15.63 -16.72
CA GLU A 121 3.81 -15.51 -17.92
C GLU A 121 2.50 -16.30 -17.78
N GLN A 122 2.56 -17.47 -17.13
CA GLN A 122 1.36 -18.28 -16.86
C GLN A 122 0.48 -17.60 -15.80
N ALA A 123 1.08 -17.01 -14.76
CA ALA A 123 0.37 -16.22 -13.76
C ALA A 123 -0.37 -15.05 -14.42
N ALA A 124 0.33 -14.22 -15.23
CA ALA A 124 -0.30 -13.13 -15.98
C ALA A 124 -1.47 -13.63 -16.86
N SER A 125 -1.27 -14.74 -17.61
CA SER A 125 -2.31 -15.30 -18.47
C SER A 125 -3.55 -15.76 -17.71
N LYS A 126 -3.39 -16.31 -16.49
CA LYS A 126 -4.53 -16.69 -15.64
C LYS A 126 -5.37 -15.48 -15.24
N PHE A 127 -4.74 -14.36 -14.90
CA PHE A 127 -5.45 -13.10 -14.57
C PHE A 127 -6.12 -12.50 -15.79
N VAL A 128 -5.45 -12.44 -16.94
CA VAL A 128 -6.04 -12.02 -18.23
C VAL A 128 -7.30 -12.81 -18.52
N ASN A 129 -7.24 -14.13 -18.45
CA ASN A 129 -8.40 -15.00 -18.71
C ASN A 129 -9.55 -14.74 -17.73
N ALA A 130 -9.24 -14.53 -16.45
CA ALA A 130 -10.24 -14.21 -15.42
C ALA A 130 -10.92 -12.87 -15.66
N VAL A 131 -10.17 -11.85 -16.11
CA VAL A 131 -10.66 -10.51 -16.44
C VAL A 131 -11.57 -10.55 -17.67
N TYR A 132 -11.10 -11.09 -18.80
CA TYR A 132 -11.84 -11.05 -20.06
C TYR A 132 -12.99 -12.07 -20.14
N LYS A 133 -13.05 -13.06 -19.23
CA LYS A 133 -14.22 -13.93 -19.09
C LYS A 133 -15.49 -13.15 -18.74
N GLU A 134 -15.38 -12.07 -18.01
CA GLU A 134 -16.51 -11.24 -17.57
C GLU A 134 -16.89 -10.17 -18.61
N ASP A 135 -16.02 -9.89 -19.57
CA ASP A 135 -16.22 -8.87 -20.62
C ASP A 135 -17.09 -9.41 -21.76
N THR A 136 -18.39 -9.50 -21.54
CA THR A 136 -19.37 -10.12 -22.47
C THR A 136 -20.39 -9.13 -23.04
N ASP A 137 -20.36 -7.85 -22.65
CA ASP A 137 -21.38 -6.84 -23.01
C ASP A 137 -20.80 -5.89 -24.08
N GLU A 138 -21.59 -5.62 -25.12
CA GLU A 138 -21.18 -4.71 -26.20
C GLU A 138 -21.28 -3.24 -25.83
N ASN A 139 -22.16 -2.88 -24.88
CA ASN A 139 -22.37 -1.50 -24.45
C ASN A 139 -21.40 -1.10 -23.32
N ALA A 140 -21.06 -2.03 -22.43
CA ALA A 140 -20.09 -1.82 -21.37
C ALA A 140 -18.98 -2.89 -21.46
N PHE A 141 -17.77 -2.49 -21.78
CA PHE A 141 -16.67 -3.39 -22.11
C PHE A 141 -15.33 -2.84 -21.59
N ILE A 142 -14.33 -3.71 -21.49
CA ILE A 142 -12.97 -3.32 -21.15
C ILE A 142 -12.33 -2.64 -22.36
N ASN A 143 -12.04 -1.34 -22.24
CA ASN A 143 -11.42 -0.53 -23.28
C ASN A 143 -9.91 -0.73 -23.35
N SER A 144 -9.24 -0.82 -22.21
CA SER A 144 -7.82 -1.12 -22.08
C SER A 144 -7.55 -1.89 -20.79
N ALA A 145 -6.46 -2.68 -20.79
CA ALA A 145 -5.99 -3.35 -19.57
C ALA A 145 -4.49 -3.59 -19.63
N GLU A 146 -3.85 -3.50 -18.45
CA GLU A 146 -2.44 -3.78 -18.26
C GLU A 146 -2.27 -4.79 -17.12
N PHE A 147 -1.38 -5.77 -17.31
CA PHE A 147 -1.09 -6.82 -16.34
C PHE A 147 0.41 -6.95 -16.15
N PHE A 148 0.82 -7.01 -14.90
CA PHE A 148 2.21 -7.18 -14.49
C PHE A 148 2.29 -8.36 -13.51
N ALA A 149 2.86 -9.49 -13.94
CA ALA A 149 3.21 -10.57 -13.03
C ALA A 149 4.68 -10.43 -12.64
N VAL A 150 4.94 -10.30 -11.36
CA VAL A 150 6.24 -9.93 -10.79
C VAL A 150 6.71 -11.03 -9.83
N ARG A 151 7.99 -11.39 -9.93
CA ARG A 151 8.70 -12.21 -8.95
C ARG A 151 9.93 -11.45 -8.48
N ASP A 152 9.94 -11.11 -7.21
CA ASP A 152 11.06 -10.43 -6.54
C ASP A 152 11.84 -11.43 -5.69
N LYS A 153 13.17 -11.41 -5.82
CA LYS A 153 14.11 -12.05 -4.90
C LYS A 153 14.91 -10.96 -4.22
N VAL A 154 14.70 -10.79 -2.93
CA VAL A 154 15.36 -9.75 -2.14
C VAL A 154 16.39 -10.39 -1.20
N ARG A 155 17.59 -9.80 -1.13
CA ARG A 155 18.62 -10.14 -0.14
C ARG A 155 19.09 -8.88 0.57
N ILE A 156 19.18 -8.95 1.89
CA ILE A 156 19.57 -7.84 2.76
C ILE A 156 20.78 -8.26 3.59
N VAL A 157 21.84 -7.46 3.51
CA VAL A 157 23.09 -7.67 4.25
C VAL A 157 23.47 -6.38 4.95
N ASN A 158 23.93 -6.45 6.19
CA ASN A 158 24.51 -5.30 6.88
C ASN A 158 25.79 -5.66 7.66
N SER A 159 26.55 -4.64 8.07
CA SER A 159 27.80 -4.80 8.82
C SER A 159 27.62 -5.41 10.23
N ASN A 160 26.39 -5.41 10.79
CA ASN A 160 26.11 -6.05 12.08
C ASN A 160 25.88 -7.57 11.97
N GLY A 161 25.99 -8.14 10.75
CA GLY A 161 25.83 -9.58 10.52
C GLY A 161 24.42 -10.02 10.12
N VAL A 162 23.59 -9.11 9.64
CA VAL A 162 22.37 -9.48 8.91
C VAL A 162 22.77 -10.06 7.55
N ASP A 163 22.23 -11.21 7.21
CA ASP A 163 22.27 -11.83 5.87
C ASP A 163 21.00 -12.69 5.72
N VAL A 164 19.97 -12.08 5.17
CA VAL A 164 18.63 -12.69 5.01
C VAL A 164 18.14 -12.47 3.60
N SER A 165 17.29 -13.38 3.14
CA SER A 165 16.67 -13.22 1.81
C SER A 165 15.27 -13.81 1.77
N TYR A 166 14.48 -13.33 0.82
CA TYR A 166 13.15 -13.88 0.55
C TYR A 166 12.77 -13.74 -0.93
N ILE A 167 11.76 -14.53 -1.33
CA ILE A 167 11.12 -14.45 -2.64
C ILE A 167 9.66 -14.09 -2.42
N LYS A 168 9.16 -13.15 -3.22
CA LYS A 168 7.76 -12.74 -3.22
C LYS A 168 7.23 -12.70 -4.65
N ASN A 169 5.99 -13.18 -4.85
CA ASN A 169 5.26 -13.09 -6.11
C ASN A 169 4.11 -12.10 -5.96
N ASN A 170 3.76 -11.41 -7.05
CA ASN A 170 2.63 -10.49 -7.11
C ASN A 170 2.08 -10.45 -8.54
N VAL A 171 0.78 -10.28 -8.70
CA VAL A 171 0.16 -9.88 -9.97
C VAL A 171 -0.61 -8.60 -9.73
N ASN A 172 -0.25 -7.55 -10.45
CA ASN A 172 -0.91 -6.26 -10.37
C ASN A 172 -1.21 -5.73 -11.77
N GLY A 173 -2.00 -4.68 -11.84
CA GLY A 173 -2.36 -4.05 -13.09
C GLY A 173 -3.55 -3.13 -12.93
N GLU A 174 -4.09 -2.76 -14.08
CA GLU A 174 -5.27 -1.89 -14.15
C GLU A 174 -6.10 -2.22 -15.39
N PHE A 175 -7.34 -1.80 -15.37
CA PHE A 175 -8.22 -1.86 -16.52
C PHE A 175 -9.20 -0.68 -16.52
N VAL A 176 -9.61 -0.28 -17.71
CA VAL A 176 -10.61 0.77 -17.93
C VAL A 176 -11.84 0.14 -18.58
N VAL A 177 -12.98 0.27 -17.93
CA VAL A 177 -14.29 -0.09 -18.48
C VAL A 177 -14.90 1.14 -19.10
N GLN A 178 -15.36 1.03 -20.35
CA GLN A 178 -16.12 2.06 -21.05
C GLN A 178 -17.58 1.61 -21.19
N CYS A 179 -18.53 2.50 -20.93
CA CYS A 179 -19.96 2.35 -21.29
C CYS A 179 -20.36 3.49 -22.22
N LYS A 180 -20.90 3.15 -23.40
CA LYS A 180 -21.19 4.14 -24.44
C LYS A 180 -22.56 4.77 -24.33
N ASN A 181 -23.54 4.04 -23.83
CA ASN A 181 -24.93 4.50 -23.78
C ASN A 181 -25.56 4.30 -22.40
N PRO A 182 -26.40 5.25 -21.90
CA PRO A 182 -26.87 6.48 -22.57
C PRO A 182 -25.85 7.62 -22.59
N GLN A 183 -24.78 7.54 -21.80
CA GLN A 183 -23.66 8.50 -21.77
C GLN A 183 -22.33 7.75 -21.95
N ASP A 184 -21.40 8.35 -22.69
CA ASP A 184 -20.05 7.80 -22.85
C ASP A 184 -19.25 8.12 -21.58
N VAL A 185 -18.99 7.11 -20.77
CA VAL A 185 -18.26 7.20 -19.49
C VAL A 185 -17.26 6.09 -19.34
N GLU A 186 -16.17 6.37 -18.63
CA GLU A 186 -15.13 5.39 -18.35
C GLU A 186 -14.90 5.26 -16.84
N THR A 187 -14.65 4.04 -16.38
CA THR A 187 -14.29 3.75 -14.99
C THR A 187 -12.96 3.02 -14.95
N HIS A 188 -11.95 3.65 -14.37
CA HIS A 188 -10.64 3.07 -14.12
C HIS A 188 -10.64 2.26 -12.82
N GLN A 189 -10.00 1.09 -12.86
CA GLN A 189 -9.82 0.22 -11.71
C GLN A 189 -8.42 -0.39 -11.72
N SER A 190 -7.69 -0.25 -10.62
CA SER A 190 -6.42 -0.94 -10.37
C SER A 190 -6.61 -2.13 -9.44
N PHE A 191 -5.68 -3.08 -9.49
CA PHE A 191 -5.63 -4.24 -8.62
C PHE A 191 -4.19 -4.64 -8.29
N SER A 192 -4.01 -5.31 -7.15
CA SER A 192 -2.73 -5.91 -6.75
C SER A 192 -3.00 -7.10 -5.82
N TYR A 193 -2.50 -8.26 -6.21
CA TYR A 193 -2.69 -9.51 -5.47
C TYR A 193 -1.36 -10.23 -5.28
N ASP A 194 -1.08 -10.63 -4.05
CA ASP A 194 0.09 -11.42 -3.68
C ASP A 194 -0.19 -12.94 -3.79
N ASP A 195 -1.39 -13.32 -4.20
CA ASP A 195 -1.85 -14.71 -4.37
C ASP A 195 -2.63 -14.88 -5.67
N LEU A 196 -3.01 -16.14 -6.00
CA LEU A 196 -3.75 -16.50 -7.22
C LEU A 196 -5.25 -16.15 -7.10
N ASN A 197 -5.55 -14.88 -6.92
CA ASN A 197 -6.89 -14.32 -6.68
C ASN A 197 -7.70 -14.15 -7.99
N THR A 198 -7.84 -15.23 -8.77
CA THR A 198 -8.55 -15.19 -10.06
C THR A 198 -10.07 -15.04 -9.90
N LYS A 199 -10.65 -15.44 -8.78
CA LYS A 199 -12.08 -15.24 -8.48
C LYS A 199 -12.36 -13.80 -8.09
N GLU A 200 -11.51 -13.23 -7.24
CA GLU A 200 -11.60 -11.87 -6.74
C GLU A 200 -11.46 -10.86 -7.87
N ILE A 201 -10.52 -11.07 -8.81
CA ILE A 201 -10.39 -10.20 -9.98
C ILE A 201 -11.61 -10.32 -10.92
N SER A 202 -12.16 -11.52 -11.14
CA SER A 202 -13.40 -11.68 -11.92
C SER A 202 -14.57 -10.95 -11.27
N GLU A 203 -14.71 -11.01 -9.94
CA GLU A 203 -15.75 -10.27 -9.21
C GLU A 203 -15.53 -8.75 -9.32
N LEU A 204 -14.29 -8.28 -9.19
CA LEU A 204 -13.94 -6.87 -9.36
C LEU A 204 -14.34 -6.36 -10.75
N VAL A 205 -14.03 -7.11 -11.81
CA VAL A 205 -14.40 -6.75 -13.20
C VAL A 205 -15.90 -6.70 -13.38
N ARG A 206 -16.63 -7.73 -12.92
CA ARG A 206 -18.10 -7.80 -13.00
C ARG A 206 -18.76 -6.61 -12.31
N ASN A 207 -18.26 -6.29 -11.11
CA ASN A 207 -18.75 -5.13 -10.35
C ASN A 207 -18.43 -3.81 -11.08
N THR A 208 -17.22 -3.66 -11.63
CA THR A 208 -16.84 -2.44 -12.37
C THR A 208 -17.66 -2.25 -13.64
N LEU A 209 -17.93 -3.33 -14.40
CA LEU A 209 -18.83 -3.29 -15.57
C LEU A 209 -20.24 -2.81 -15.17
N LYS A 210 -20.79 -3.33 -14.07
CA LYS A 210 -22.09 -2.89 -13.53
C LYS A 210 -22.05 -1.42 -13.12
N LEU A 211 -21.07 -1.03 -12.31
CA LEU A 211 -20.92 0.35 -11.83
C LEU A 211 -20.77 1.35 -12.99
N THR A 212 -20.06 0.99 -14.05
CA THR A 212 -19.89 1.86 -15.22
C THR A 212 -21.22 2.05 -15.97
N LYS A 213 -22.06 1.01 -16.08
CA LYS A 213 -23.42 1.13 -16.63
C LYS A 213 -24.31 2.03 -15.76
N ASP A 214 -24.21 1.91 -14.45
CA ASP A 214 -24.99 2.73 -13.52
C ASP A 214 -24.51 4.19 -13.57
N ARG A 215 -23.21 4.42 -13.71
CA ARG A 215 -22.62 5.75 -13.91
C ARG A 215 -23.10 6.42 -15.19
N ALA A 216 -23.26 5.65 -16.29
CA ALA A 216 -23.79 6.17 -17.54
C ALA A 216 -25.27 6.66 -17.43
N LYS A 217 -25.99 6.21 -16.40
CA LYS A 217 -27.40 6.58 -16.11
C LYS A 217 -27.51 7.56 -14.94
N ALA A 218 -26.40 7.93 -14.30
CA ALA A 218 -26.40 8.73 -13.08
C ALA A 218 -26.99 10.12 -13.36
N VAL A 219 -27.84 10.58 -12.43
CA VAL A 219 -28.40 11.93 -12.41
C VAL A 219 -27.58 12.83 -11.49
N GLU A 220 -27.91 14.11 -11.41
CA GLU A 220 -27.22 15.03 -10.50
C GLU A 220 -27.30 14.59 -9.04
N ALA A 221 -26.22 14.84 -8.30
CA ALA A 221 -26.14 14.61 -6.87
C ALA A 221 -27.19 15.43 -6.09
N PRO A 222 -27.57 15.01 -4.88
CA PRO A 222 -28.46 15.79 -4.04
C PRO A 222 -27.80 17.14 -3.68
N LYS A 223 -28.64 18.07 -3.18
CA LYS A 223 -28.19 19.40 -2.76
C LYS A 223 -27.08 19.29 -1.70
N ALA A 224 -26.25 20.35 -1.62
CA ALA A 224 -25.27 20.47 -0.55
C ALA A 224 -25.92 20.31 0.82
N GLY A 225 -25.26 19.56 1.70
CA GLY A 225 -25.79 19.25 3.03
C GLY A 225 -24.92 18.23 3.77
N LYS A 226 -25.48 17.71 4.85
CA LYS A 226 -24.87 16.63 5.61
C LYS A 226 -25.64 15.34 5.36
N TYR A 227 -24.90 14.28 5.14
CA TYR A 227 -25.44 12.95 4.81
C TYR A 227 -24.67 11.86 5.53
N ASP A 228 -25.34 10.77 5.80
CA ASP A 228 -24.66 9.53 6.14
C ASP A 228 -24.02 8.97 4.87
N ILE A 229 -22.74 8.60 4.97
CA ILE A 229 -21.91 8.18 3.84
C ILE A 229 -21.41 6.76 4.06
N VAL A 230 -21.72 5.88 3.10
CA VAL A 230 -21.10 4.55 3.04
C VAL A 230 -19.96 4.57 2.02
N LEU A 231 -18.77 4.17 2.46
CA LEU A 231 -17.63 3.91 1.60
C LEU A 231 -17.35 2.41 1.54
N SER A 232 -16.83 1.91 0.43
CA SER A 232 -16.45 0.49 0.29
C SER A 232 -15.18 0.29 -0.53
N GLY A 233 -14.65 -0.93 -0.48
CA GLY A 233 -13.48 -1.32 -1.27
C GLY A 233 -12.23 -0.52 -0.87
N LYS A 234 -11.49 -0.03 -1.87
CA LYS A 234 -10.23 0.70 -1.66
C LYS A 234 -10.34 1.95 -0.78
N TYR A 235 -11.52 2.57 -0.71
CA TYR A 235 -11.74 3.77 0.09
C TYR A 235 -11.71 3.48 1.59
N VAL A 236 -12.15 2.27 1.99
CA VAL A 236 -12.04 1.80 3.39
C VAL A 236 -10.58 1.63 3.78
N ASP A 237 -9.77 0.96 2.92
CA ASP A 237 -8.32 0.82 3.11
C ASP A 237 -7.65 2.20 3.23
N THR A 238 -7.97 3.13 2.30
CA THR A 238 -7.39 4.48 2.30
C THR A 238 -7.70 5.22 3.62
N VAL A 239 -8.95 5.21 4.08
CA VAL A 239 -9.32 5.90 5.32
C VAL A 239 -8.72 5.25 6.55
N LEU A 240 -8.80 3.92 6.66
CA LEU A 240 -8.28 3.21 7.84
C LEU A 240 -6.75 3.15 7.87
N GLY A 241 -6.07 3.35 6.74
CA GLY A 241 -4.63 3.57 6.64
C GLY A 241 -4.12 4.73 7.52
N TYR A 242 -4.99 5.69 7.84
CA TYR A 242 -4.72 6.78 8.77
C TYR A 242 -4.12 6.28 10.10
N TYR A 243 -4.72 5.27 10.70
CA TYR A 243 -4.26 4.76 12.01
C TYR A 243 -2.86 4.16 11.94
N LYS A 244 -2.55 3.46 10.84
CA LYS A 244 -1.21 2.93 10.58
C LYS A 244 -0.18 4.06 10.46
N ASP A 245 -0.50 5.08 9.67
CA ASP A 245 0.41 6.19 9.41
C ASP A 245 0.64 7.04 10.67
N ARG A 246 -0.42 7.32 11.44
CA ARG A 246 -0.31 8.02 12.74
C ARG A 246 0.53 7.26 13.76
N ALA A 247 0.52 5.93 13.71
CA ALA A 247 1.31 5.07 14.60
C ALA A 247 2.71 4.75 14.04
N ASN A 248 3.14 5.42 12.96
CA ASN A 248 4.50 5.33 12.44
C ASN A 248 5.48 6.11 13.33
N GLY A 249 6.50 5.45 13.86
CA GLY A 249 7.50 6.06 14.71
C GLY A 249 8.23 7.25 14.09
N ALA A 250 8.34 7.33 12.75
CA ALA A 250 8.85 8.51 12.09
C ALA A 250 7.94 9.72 12.28
N TYR A 251 6.62 9.55 12.17
CA TYR A 251 5.64 10.61 12.37
C TYR A 251 5.60 11.06 13.83
N VAL A 252 5.66 10.11 14.76
CA VAL A 252 5.70 10.41 16.21
C VAL A 252 6.97 11.19 16.57
N TYR A 253 8.14 10.74 16.14
CA TYR A 253 9.42 11.42 16.42
C TYR A 253 9.46 12.83 15.81
N GLN A 254 8.93 13.02 14.62
CA GLN A 254 8.88 14.31 13.93
C GLN A 254 7.73 15.22 14.42
N GLN A 255 6.96 14.76 15.40
CA GLN A 255 5.80 15.48 15.95
C GLN A 255 4.66 15.73 14.94
N TYR A 256 4.58 14.92 13.89
CA TYR A 256 3.44 14.87 12.97
C TYR A 256 2.28 14.05 13.55
N SER A 257 2.57 13.19 14.53
CA SER A 257 1.61 12.42 15.30
C SER A 257 1.82 12.60 16.78
N ASP A 258 0.72 12.68 17.52
CA ASP A 258 0.66 12.75 18.97
C ASP A 258 0.35 11.38 19.60
N TYR A 259 0.53 10.29 18.84
CA TYR A 259 0.29 8.93 19.33
C TYR A 259 1.35 8.50 20.33
N GLU A 260 0.89 7.97 21.47
CA GLU A 260 1.70 7.41 22.54
C GLU A 260 1.13 6.05 22.97
N THR A 261 1.99 5.11 23.31
CA THR A 261 1.54 3.80 23.81
C THR A 261 0.63 3.96 25.03
N GLY A 262 -0.55 3.34 24.97
CA GLY A 262 -1.59 3.43 25.99
C GLY A 262 -2.61 4.56 25.79
N LYS A 263 -2.37 5.49 24.86
CA LYS A 263 -3.29 6.58 24.53
C LYS A 263 -4.55 6.05 23.87
N GLU A 264 -5.70 6.58 24.26
CA GLU A 264 -6.96 6.41 23.55
C GLU A 264 -6.98 7.25 22.26
N ILE A 265 -7.39 6.64 21.15
CA ILE A 265 -7.35 7.28 19.84
C ILE A 265 -8.67 7.90 19.42
N GLY A 266 -9.72 7.76 20.24
CA GLY A 266 -11.05 8.32 19.99
C GLY A 266 -11.97 7.47 19.10
N ALA A 267 -11.52 6.27 18.69
CA ALA A 267 -12.30 5.30 17.92
C ALA A 267 -12.33 3.96 18.65
N ASP A 268 -13.48 3.29 18.67
CA ASP A 268 -13.57 1.90 19.13
C ASP A 268 -13.20 0.96 17.97
N ILE A 269 -11.91 0.66 17.88
CA ILE A 269 -11.32 -0.09 16.76
C ILE A 269 -10.21 -1.03 17.26
N ASN A 270 -10.11 -2.17 16.59
CA ASN A 270 -9.01 -3.12 16.75
C ASN A 270 -8.22 -3.20 15.43
N VAL A 271 -6.92 -2.91 15.49
CA VAL A 271 -6.01 -2.87 14.33
C VAL A 271 -4.77 -3.68 14.61
N GLU A 272 -4.40 -4.56 13.69
CA GLU A 272 -3.18 -5.34 13.70
C GLU A 272 -2.31 -4.99 12.48
N TYR A 273 -1.01 -4.86 12.66
CA TYR A 273 -0.04 -4.84 11.56
C TYR A 273 0.20 -6.24 11.05
N VAL A 274 0.10 -6.42 9.74
CA VAL A 274 0.31 -7.71 9.08
C VAL A 274 1.53 -7.61 8.15
N PRO A 275 2.56 -8.43 8.34
CA PRO A 275 3.71 -8.42 7.46
C PRO A 275 3.36 -9.01 6.09
N THR A 276 3.74 -8.33 5.02
CA THR A 276 3.63 -8.83 3.63
C THR A 276 4.93 -9.47 3.15
N VAL A 277 5.98 -9.37 3.95
CA VAL A 277 7.31 -9.95 3.74
C VAL A 277 7.91 -10.34 5.09
N PRO A 278 8.79 -11.35 5.15
CA PRO A 278 9.36 -11.83 6.41
C PRO A 278 10.37 -10.86 7.04
N TYR A 279 11.00 -10.00 6.24
CA TYR A 279 12.02 -9.06 6.69
C TYR A 279 11.73 -7.66 6.16
N SER A 280 11.92 -6.65 7.01
CA SER A 280 11.92 -5.24 6.57
C SER A 280 13.10 -4.96 5.62
N SER A 281 13.11 -3.78 5.00
CA SER A 281 14.23 -3.32 4.16
C SER A 281 15.58 -3.21 4.89
N GLU A 282 15.57 -3.28 6.21
CA GLU A 282 16.77 -3.27 7.06
C GLU A 282 17.14 -4.67 7.60
N GLY A 283 16.36 -5.72 7.25
CA GLY A 283 16.56 -7.09 7.70
C GLY A 283 15.97 -7.42 9.08
N VAL A 284 15.11 -6.58 9.61
CA VAL A 284 14.36 -6.88 10.84
C VAL A 284 13.29 -7.92 10.53
N TRP A 285 13.22 -9.01 11.33
CA TRP A 285 12.17 -9.99 11.22
C TRP A 285 10.81 -9.37 11.57
N MET A 286 9.86 -9.47 10.66
CA MET A 286 8.51 -8.93 10.81
C MET A 286 7.54 -10.04 11.22
N LYS A 287 6.60 -9.70 12.08
CA LYS A 287 5.53 -10.60 12.57
C LYS A 287 4.26 -9.78 12.79
N ASN A 288 3.12 -10.45 12.87
CA ASN A 288 1.90 -9.78 13.31
C ASN A 288 2.11 -9.04 14.62
N LEU A 289 1.60 -7.82 14.70
CA LEU A 289 1.76 -6.96 15.85
C LEU A 289 0.50 -6.13 16.07
N VAL A 290 -0.10 -6.23 17.26
CA VAL A 290 -1.27 -5.42 17.62
C VAL A 290 -0.90 -3.95 17.60
N CYS A 291 -1.55 -3.17 16.75
CA CYS A 291 -1.41 -1.70 16.68
C CYS A 291 -2.32 -1.05 17.73
N ILE A 292 -3.62 -1.29 17.61
CA ILE A 292 -4.66 -0.72 18.44
C ILE A 292 -5.54 -1.85 18.98
N GLU A 293 -5.85 -1.84 20.25
CA GLU A 293 -6.76 -2.76 20.90
C GLU A 293 -7.79 -2.01 21.73
N ASN A 294 -9.07 -2.21 21.42
CA ASN A 294 -10.20 -1.53 22.07
C ASN A 294 -9.98 0.00 22.14
N GLY A 295 -9.66 0.59 20.99
CA GLY A 295 -9.42 2.02 20.85
C GLY A 295 -8.16 2.57 21.53
N LYS A 296 -7.26 1.72 22.04
CA LYS A 296 -6.00 2.14 22.68
C LYS A 296 -4.78 1.71 21.87
N LEU A 297 -3.88 2.64 21.62
CA LEU A 297 -2.61 2.34 20.99
C LEU A 297 -1.76 1.40 21.84
N LYS A 298 -1.40 0.24 21.29
CA LYS A 298 -0.54 -0.75 21.96
C LYS A 298 0.90 -0.67 21.46
N ASN A 299 1.08 -0.63 20.15
CA ASN A 299 2.40 -0.58 19.56
C ASN A 299 2.44 0.38 18.38
N MET A 300 3.54 1.09 18.25
CA MET A 300 3.96 1.79 17.06
C MET A 300 4.80 0.85 16.19
N HIS A 301 4.91 1.15 14.90
CA HIS A 301 5.86 0.50 14.01
C HIS A 301 6.97 1.48 13.60
N ALA A 302 8.21 1.00 13.51
CA ALA A 302 9.33 1.86 13.17
C ALA A 302 10.50 1.07 12.54
N ASN A 303 11.25 1.75 11.67
CA ASN A 303 12.56 1.32 11.24
C ASN A 303 13.59 1.44 12.37
N CYS A 304 14.81 0.95 12.18
CA CYS A 304 15.85 0.95 13.21
C CYS A 304 16.12 2.36 13.76
N ARG A 305 16.19 3.38 12.89
CA ARG A 305 16.50 4.75 13.29
C ARG A 305 15.45 5.34 14.23
N TYR A 306 14.20 5.32 13.84
CA TYR A 306 13.13 5.92 14.65
C TYR A 306 12.78 5.07 15.87
N ALA A 307 12.93 3.75 15.77
CA ALA A 307 12.82 2.88 16.94
C ALA A 307 13.86 3.24 18.00
N TYR A 308 15.12 3.44 17.62
CA TYR A 308 16.19 3.87 18.51
C TYR A 308 15.88 5.21 19.17
N TYR A 309 15.43 6.21 18.40
CA TYR A 309 15.11 7.54 18.91
C TYR A 309 13.93 7.55 19.88
N LEU A 310 12.99 6.63 19.73
CA LEU A 310 11.83 6.48 20.60
C LEU A 310 12.04 5.46 21.73
N GLY A 311 13.26 4.89 21.87
CA GLY A 311 13.57 3.92 22.92
C GLY A 311 12.80 2.59 22.78
N MET A 312 12.37 2.23 21.57
CA MET A 312 11.63 1.01 21.29
C MET A 312 12.45 0.01 20.45
N LYS A 313 12.03 -1.25 20.41
CA LYS A 313 12.63 -2.24 19.51
C LYS A 313 12.18 -2.00 18.08
N PRO A 314 13.08 -2.13 17.07
CA PRO A 314 12.70 -2.01 15.68
C PRO A 314 11.73 -3.13 15.30
N THR A 315 10.65 -2.78 14.63
CA THR A 315 9.60 -3.70 14.16
C THR A 315 9.61 -3.87 12.64
N GLY A 316 10.32 -3.01 11.93
CA GLY A 316 10.12 -2.73 10.52
C GLY A 316 8.92 -1.79 10.31
N VAL A 317 8.76 -1.33 9.07
CA VAL A 317 7.63 -0.49 8.65
C VAL A 317 6.63 -1.36 7.90
N TYR A 318 5.38 -1.37 8.37
CA TYR A 318 4.31 -2.20 7.80
C TYR A 318 3.56 -1.45 6.70
N SER A 319 3.25 -2.17 5.63
CA SER A 319 2.38 -1.69 4.54
C SER A 319 0.93 -2.15 4.69
N LYS A 320 0.69 -3.28 5.39
CA LYS A 320 -0.64 -3.89 5.53
C LYS A 320 -1.12 -3.83 6.98
N ILE A 321 -2.40 -3.54 7.13
CA ILE A 321 -3.13 -3.66 8.41
C ILE A 321 -4.31 -4.63 8.26
N SER A 322 -4.68 -5.22 9.39
CA SER A 322 -5.95 -5.94 9.56
C SER A 322 -6.81 -5.18 10.56
N VAL A 323 -8.09 -4.98 10.23
CA VAL A 323 -9.07 -4.29 11.08
C VAL A 323 -10.22 -5.24 11.36
N GLN A 324 -10.65 -5.30 12.61
CA GLN A 324 -11.78 -6.14 12.99
C GLN A 324 -13.07 -5.66 12.32
N PRO A 325 -13.85 -6.55 11.65
CA PRO A 325 -15.15 -6.19 11.08
C PRO A 325 -16.18 -5.91 12.17
N GLY A 326 -17.28 -5.23 11.78
CA GLY A 326 -18.43 -4.99 12.62
C GLY A 326 -19.55 -6.01 12.43
N ASP A 327 -20.77 -5.62 12.82
CA ASP A 327 -21.95 -6.49 12.84
C ASP A 327 -22.99 -6.17 11.75
N MET A 328 -22.96 -4.96 11.17
CA MET A 328 -23.93 -4.55 10.15
C MET A 328 -23.67 -5.26 8.82
N SER A 329 -24.70 -5.80 8.18
CA SER A 329 -24.52 -6.41 6.87
C SER A 329 -24.18 -5.34 5.81
N PHE A 330 -23.37 -5.69 4.82
CA PHE A 330 -23.05 -4.77 3.73
C PHE A 330 -24.29 -4.41 2.91
N ASP A 331 -25.27 -5.32 2.81
CA ASP A 331 -26.55 -5.04 2.13
C ASP A 331 -27.37 -4.01 2.90
N ASP A 332 -27.42 -4.07 4.23
CA ASP A 332 -28.07 -3.05 5.06
C ASP A 332 -27.37 -1.70 4.94
N MET A 333 -26.04 -1.68 4.90
CA MET A 333 -25.27 -0.45 4.64
C MET A 333 -25.61 0.17 3.28
N LYS A 334 -25.71 -0.64 2.22
CA LYS A 334 -26.08 -0.14 0.89
C LYS A 334 -27.52 0.38 0.83
N ALA A 335 -28.39 -0.16 1.66
CA ALA A 335 -29.77 0.27 1.81
C ALA A 335 -29.95 1.41 2.83
N HIS A 336 -28.89 1.85 3.50
CA HIS A 336 -28.94 2.94 4.48
C HIS A 336 -29.34 4.26 3.80
N LYS A 337 -30.14 5.08 4.48
CA LYS A 337 -30.52 6.42 3.99
C LYS A 337 -29.28 7.32 3.94
N GLY A 338 -29.00 7.90 2.78
CA GLY A 338 -27.79 8.70 2.56
C GLY A 338 -27.13 8.38 1.24
N LEU A 339 -25.82 8.40 1.19
CA LEU A 339 -25.03 8.18 -0.02
C LEU A 339 -24.10 6.98 0.14
N TYR A 340 -24.30 5.97 -0.65
CA TYR A 340 -23.30 4.91 -0.85
C TYR A 340 -22.38 5.31 -2.01
N VAL A 341 -21.19 5.82 -1.71
CA VAL A 341 -20.24 6.30 -2.72
C VAL A 341 -19.30 5.18 -3.14
N VAL A 342 -19.34 4.87 -4.44
CA VAL A 342 -18.60 3.72 -5.01
C VAL A 342 -17.50 4.13 -5.97
N ASN A 343 -17.50 5.39 -6.45
CA ASN A 343 -16.45 5.88 -7.33
C ASN A 343 -16.21 7.38 -7.13
N PHE A 344 -14.95 7.74 -6.94
CA PHE A 344 -14.46 9.12 -6.90
C PHE A 344 -13.49 9.36 -8.05
N SER A 345 -13.35 10.62 -8.50
CA SER A 345 -12.27 11.00 -9.43
C SER A 345 -10.94 11.09 -8.73
N ASP A 346 -10.96 11.63 -7.52
CA ASP A 346 -9.79 11.82 -6.67
C ASP A 346 -10.25 11.72 -5.21
N PHE A 347 -9.87 10.66 -4.52
CA PHE A 347 -10.17 10.45 -3.11
C PHE A 347 -8.87 10.43 -2.32
N GLN A 348 -8.78 11.30 -1.34
CA GLN A 348 -7.59 11.49 -0.54
C GLN A 348 -7.89 11.29 0.94
N MET A 349 -6.87 10.83 1.66
CA MET A 349 -6.78 10.82 3.11
C MET A 349 -5.47 11.49 3.51
N ASP A 350 -5.57 12.60 4.22
CA ASP A 350 -4.40 13.27 4.79
C ASP A 350 -4.15 12.76 6.21
N SER A 351 -3.12 11.98 6.38
CA SER A 351 -2.75 11.39 7.67
C SER A 351 -2.25 12.44 8.70
N LEU A 352 -1.98 13.69 8.31
CA LEU A 352 -1.58 14.75 9.24
C LEU A 352 -2.80 15.44 9.85
N SER A 353 -3.71 15.92 9.02
CA SER A 353 -4.91 16.64 9.45
C SER A 353 -6.09 15.71 9.77
N GLY A 354 -6.06 14.48 9.28
CA GLY A 354 -7.20 13.56 9.34
C GLY A 354 -8.31 13.87 8.32
N PHE A 355 -8.08 14.81 7.39
CA PHE A 355 -9.03 15.11 6.33
C PHE A 355 -9.16 13.93 5.36
N PHE A 356 -10.40 13.62 4.98
CA PHE A 356 -10.68 12.73 3.85
C PHE A 356 -11.77 13.33 2.96
N GLY A 357 -11.68 13.04 1.67
CA GLY A 357 -12.68 13.52 0.72
C GLY A 357 -12.32 13.26 -0.72
N GLY A 358 -13.27 13.58 -1.60
CA GLY A 358 -13.10 13.45 -3.04
C GLY A 358 -14.37 13.83 -3.83
N GLU A 359 -14.20 14.04 -5.12
CA GLU A 359 -15.28 14.36 -6.03
C GLU A 359 -16.04 13.08 -6.43
N ILE A 360 -17.36 13.07 -6.29
CA ILE A 360 -18.22 11.92 -6.56
C ILE A 360 -18.38 11.72 -8.07
N ARG A 361 -17.92 10.58 -8.56
CA ARG A 361 -18.18 10.12 -9.93
C ARG A 361 -19.36 9.17 -10.01
N LEU A 362 -19.59 8.41 -8.94
CA LEU A 362 -20.79 7.59 -8.79
C LEU A 362 -21.08 7.36 -7.31
N ALA A 363 -22.31 7.65 -6.92
CA ALA A 363 -22.89 7.21 -5.66
C ALA A 363 -24.30 6.70 -5.90
N TYR A 364 -24.83 5.92 -4.95
CA TYR A 364 -26.25 5.57 -4.88
C TYR A 364 -26.86 6.40 -3.76
N TYR A 365 -27.77 7.30 -4.13
CA TYR A 365 -28.50 8.14 -3.18
C TYR A 365 -29.80 7.47 -2.78
N ASN A 366 -29.97 7.22 -1.50
CA ASN A 366 -31.19 6.73 -0.88
C ASN A 366 -31.87 7.88 -0.11
N ASP A 367 -33.02 8.36 -0.58
CA ASP A 367 -33.81 9.39 0.11
C ASP A 367 -34.75 8.81 1.18
N GLY A 368 -34.82 7.49 1.30
CA GLY A 368 -35.71 6.72 2.18
C GLY A 368 -36.91 6.10 1.46
N GLU A 369 -37.17 6.47 0.20
CA GLU A 369 -38.22 5.92 -0.63
C GLU A 369 -37.66 5.16 -1.85
N LYS A 370 -36.58 5.66 -2.42
CA LYS A 370 -35.92 5.10 -3.62
C LYS A 370 -34.39 5.26 -3.57
N ILE A 371 -33.72 4.39 -4.31
CA ILE A 371 -32.27 4.46 -4.52
C ILE A 371 -32.02 4.80 -5.99
N VAL A 372 -31.26 5.87 -6.22
CA VAL A 372 -30.91 6.32 -7.57
C VAL A 372 -29.40 6.52 -7.73
N PRO A 373 -28.79 6.17 -8.88
CA PRO A 373 -27.41 6.50 -9.16
C PRO A 373 -27.27 8.01 -9.40
N VAL A 374 -26.29 8.63 -8.75
CA VAL A 374 -26.01 10.07 -8.82
C VAL A 374 -24.53 10.33 -9.08
N THR A 375 -24.21 11.48 -9.67
CA THR A 375 -22.85 11.95 -9.95
C THR A 375 -22.73 13.45 -9.65
N GLY A 376 -21.51 13.88 -9.30
CA GLY A 376 -21.20 15.29 -8.97
C GLY A 376 -21.26 15.58 -7.47
N GLY A 377 -20.77 16.76 -7.10
CA GLY A 377 -20.53 17.13 -5.71
C GLY A 377 -19.26 16.47 -5.15
N SER A 378 -18.95 16.75 -3.90
CA SER A 378 -17.77 16.19 -3.21
C SER A 378 -18.06 15.84 -1.77
N VAL A 379 -17.48 14.75 -1.29
CA VAL A 379 -17.47 14.36 0.13
C VAL A 379 -16.30 15.05 0.81
N ASN A 380 -16.54 15.62 2.01
CA ASN A 380 -15.53 16.28 2.81
C ASN A 380 -15.76 15.97 4.29
N GLY A 381 -14.79 15.34 4.93
CA GLY A 381 -14.86 14.96 6.34
C GLY A 381 -13.50 14.94 7.03
N THR A 382 -13.50 14.79 8.33
CA THR A 382 -12.29 14.46 9.10
C THR A 382 -12.51 13.15 9.84
N ILE A 383 -11.50 12.27 9.82
CA ILE A 383 -11.58 11.00 10.55
C ILE A 383 -11.69 11.24 12.06
N ILE A 384 -11.10 12.33 12.55
CA ILE A 384 -11.12 12.70 13.98
C ILE A 384 -12.54 12.92 14.49
N ASP A 385 -13.41 13.51 13.66
CA ASP A 385 -14.83 13.69 13.99
C ASP A 385 -15.65 12.44 13.69
N ALA A 386 -15.44 11.86 12.49
CA ALA A 386 -16.21 10.75 11.98
C ALA A 386 -15.99 9.43 12.75
N GLN A 387 -14.81 9.22 13.35
CA GLN A 387 -14.47 7.98 14.08
C GLN A 387 -15.29 7.73 15.35
N LYS A 388 -16.03 8.72 15.83
CA LYS A 388 -16.84 8.60 17.07
C LYS A 388 -18.07 7.71 16.86
N ASP A 389 -18.59 7.67 15.66
CA ASP A 389 -19.89 7.07 15.34
C ASP A 389 -19.84 6.24 14.02
N PHE A 390 -18.67 5.81 13.58
CA PHE A 390 -18.60 4.96 12.39
C PHE A 390 -19.01 3.51 12.68
N GLU A 391 -19.55 2.85 11.69
CA GLU A 391 -19.94 1.43 11.77
C GLU A 391 -19.26 0.65 10.64
N PHE A 392 -18.79 -0.57 10.96
CA PHE A 392 -18.14 -1.46 10.00
C PHE A 392 -19.09 -2.55 9.50
N SER A 393 -18.88 -2.95 8.24
CA SER A 393 -19.58 -4.13 7.70
C SER A 393 -19.10 -5.42 8.34
N LYS A 394 -20.01 -6.41 8.39
CA LYS A 394 -19.71 -7.79 8.78
C LYS A 394 -18.88 -8.50 7.71
N GLU A 395 -19.21 -8.26 6.43
CA GLU A 395 -18.46 -8.81 5.32
C GLU A 395 -17.10 -8.15 5.24
N THR A 396 -16.10 -8.96 4.88
CA THR A 396 -14.69 -8.56 4.80
C THR A 396 -14.19 -8.47 3.38
N GLN A 397 -13.06 -7.79 3.23
CA GLN A 397 -12.24 -7.74 2.03
C GLN A 397 -10.78 -7.93 2.38
N GLU A 398 -9.98 -8.34 1.41
CA GLU A 398 -8.53 -8.44 1.54
C GLU A 398 -7.85 -7.93 0.27
N THR A 399 -6.82 -7.09 0.47
CA THR A 399 -5.94 -6.54 -0.57
C THR A 399 -4.48 -6.74 -0.16
N SER A 400 -3.54 -6.30 -0.96
CA SER A 400 -2.11 -6.30 -0.61
C SER A 400 -1.77 -5.38 0.59
N THR A 401 -2.63 -4.40 0.91
CA THR A 401 -2.40 -3.39 1.97
C THR A 401 -3.39 -3.43 3.12
N PHE A 402 -4.50 -4.17 2.96
CA PHE A 402 -5.59 -4.16 3.92
C PHE A 402 -6.30 -5.51 4.04
N ALA A 403 -6.68 -5.89 5.24
CA ALA A 403 -7.65 -6.95 5.53
C ALA A 403 -8.66 -6.41 6.56
N GLY A 404 -9.96 -6.56 6.32
CA GLY A 404 -10.95 -6.03 7.27
C GLY A 404 -12.32 -5.80 6.64
N PRO A 405 -13.14 -4.90 7.22
CA PRO A 405 -14.49 -4.66 6.76
C PRO A 405 -14.53 -4.23 5.29
N LYS A 406 -15.54 -4.71 4.56
CA LYS A 406 -15.79 -4.37 3.15
C LYS A 406 -16.31 -2.95 2.98
N ALA A 407 -17.01 -2.44 4.00
CA ALA A 407 -17.58 -1.10 4.00
C ALA A 407 -17.50 -0.43 5.38
N ILE A 408 -17.56 0.88 5.36
CA ILE A 408 -17.66 1.75 6.54
C ILE A 408 -18.79 2.77 6.33
N LEU A 409 -19.64 2.93 7.34
CA LEU A 409 -20.69 3.93 7.41
C LEU A 409 -20.24 5.07 8.32
N PHE A 410 -20.20 6.28 7.80
CA PHE A 410 -19.97 7.51 8.53
C PHE A 410 -21.27 8.30 8.67
N LYS A 411 -21.48 8.91 9.83
CA LYS A 411 -22.65 9.75 10.10
C LYS A 411 -22.36 11.22 9.81
N ASP A 412 -23.34 11.93 9.30
CA ASP A 412 -23.39 13.40 9.24
C ASP A 412 -22.18 14.07 8.52
N ILE A 413 -21.70 13.47 7.43
CA ILE A 413 -20.57 13.96 6.64
C ILE A 413 -21.02 15.03 5.64
N SER A 414 -20.22 16.09 5.49
CA SER A 414 -20.50 17.18 4.56
C SER A 414 -20.36 16.74 3.11
N VAL A 415 -21.38 17.01 2.31
CA VAL A 415 -21.37 16.87 0.86
C VAL A 415 -21.58 18.25 0.26
N ALA A 416 -20.60 18.73 -0.51
CA ALA A 416 -20.75 19.92 -1.31
C ALA A 416 -21.55 19.55 -2.57
N GLY A 417 -22.58 20.34 -2.87
CA GLY A 417 -23.31 20.25 -4.12
C GLY A 417 -22.59 20.96 -5.27
N LYS A 418 -23.22 20.94 -6.44
CA LYS A 418 -22.86 21.87 -7.52
C LYS A 418 -23.20 23.29 -7.15
#